data_be75eb7d2e855326f689f02fd190d40e
#
_entry.id   be75eb7d2e855326f689f02fd190d40e
#
_cell.length_a   1.000
_cell.length_b   1.000
_cell.length_c   1.000
_cell.angle_alpha   90.00
_cell.angle_beta   90.00
_cell.angle_gamma   90.00
#
_symmetry.space_group_name_H-M   'P 1'
#
loop_
_entity.id
_entity.type
_entity.pdbx_description
1 polymer ?
#
loop_
_entity_poly.entity_id
_entity_poly.type
_entity_poly.pdbx_seq_one_letter_code
_entity_poly.pdbx_strand_id
1 'polypeptide(L)'
;KKLFKNQRNIKIVQEAMFASTNERFGTSYKSRIDDPKYQFAGKTGTAQVKRISKRERELDLELEQIPYKDRDHALYVAYGPYVNPRYALSIIVEHGGSGSKAAAPIAKKLFKLIIDRHDLRNKQSNFERITV
;
A
#
# COMPACT_ATOMS: atom_id res chain seq x y z
N LYS A 1 -13.40 -22.10 -5.75
CA LYS A 1 -12.51 -22.87 -4.83
C LYS A 1 -11.96 -21.92 -3.77
N LYS A 2 -12.22 -22.19 -2.47
CA LYS A 2 -11.69 -21.36 -1.39
C LYS A 2 -10.17 -21.57 -1.32
N LEU A 3 -9.38 -20.50 -1.44
CA LEU A 3 -7.91 -20.55 -1.38
C LEU A 3 -7.38 -20.86 0.03
N PHE A 4 -8.17 -20.52 1.05
CA PHE A 4 -7.77 -20.67 2.45
C PHE A 4 -8.78 -21.51 3.22
N LYS A 5 -8.28 -22.40 4.08
CA LYS A 5 -9.11 -23.29 4.92
C LYS A 5 -9.89 -22.52 5.97
N ASN A 6 -9.32 -21.48 6.56
CA ASN A 6 -9.91 -20.72 7.65
C ASN A 6 -10.16 -19.25 7.24
N GLN A 7 -11.42 -18.91 7.01
CA GLN A 7 -11.84 -17.56 6.63
C GLN A 7 -11.65 -16.53 7.76
N ARG A 8 -11.65 -16.95 9.02
CA ARG A 8 -11.40 -16.08 10.16
C ARG A 8 -10.00 -15.48 10.12
N ASN A 9 -8.99 -16.29 9.73
CA ASN A 9 -7.61 -15.80 9.62
C ASN A 9 -7.48 -14.72 8.54
N ILE A 10 -8.21 -14.85 7.42
CA ILE A 10 -8.22 -13.83 6.37
C ILE A 10 -8.78 -12.53 6.91
N LYS A 11 -9.90 -12.59 7.63
CA LYS A 11 -10.53 -11.41 8.21
C LYS A 11 -9.60 -10.68 9.18
N ILE A 12 -8.90 -11.41 10.04
CA ILE A 12 -7.90 -10.84 10.97
C ILE A 12 -6.80 -10.11 10.19
N VAL A 13 -6.27 -10.70 9.11
CA VAL A 13 -5.24 -10.06 8.29
C VAL A 13 -5.77 -8.80 7.60
N GLN A 14 -7.00 -8.86 7.06
CA GLN A 14 -7.64 -7.70 6.44
C GLN A 14 -7.84 -6.54 7.42
N GLU A 15 -8.33 -6.83 8.62
CA GLU A 15 -8.49 -5.85 9.71
C GLU A 15 -7.15 -5.26 10.14
N ALA A 16 -6.10 -6.08 10.26
CA ALA A 16 -4.75 -5.62 10.58
C ALA A 16 -4.16 -4.73 9.48
N MET A 17 -4.37 -5.06 8.21
CA MET A 17 -3.95 -4.22 7.08
C MET A 17 -4.73 -2.91 7.03
N PHE A 18 -6.03 -2.95 7.36
CA PHE A 18 -6.83 -1.74 7.48
C PHE A 18 -6.32 -0.84 8.60
N ALA A 19 -6.11 -1.38 9.79
CA ALA A 19 -5.57 -0.64 10.94
C ALA A 19 -4.20 -0.03 10.63
N SER A 20 -3.31 -0.77 9.95
CA SER A 20 -1.98 -0.28 9.54
C SER A 20 -2.05 0.97 8.67
N THR A 21 -3.13 1.16 7.89
CA THR A 21 -3.28 2.31 6.98
C THR A 21 -4.20 3.40 7.54
N ASN A 22 -5.25 3.04 8.28
CA ASN A 22 -6.33 3.96 8.61
C ASN A 22 -6.39 4.36 10.09
N GLU A 23 -5.74 3.61 10.99
CA GLU A 23 -5.69 3.93 12.41
C GLU A 23 -4.48 4.81 12.75
N ARG A 24 -4.61 5.68 13.77
CA ARG A 24 -3.57 6.67 14.13
C ARG A 24 -2.21 6.05 14.46
N PHE A 25 -2.19 4.84 15.01
CA PHE A 25 -0.98 4.09 15.33
C PHE A 25 -0.42 3.30 14.12
N GLY A 26 -1.12 3.30 13.00
CA GLY A 26 -0.73 2.55 11.81
C GLY A 26 0.51 3.13 11.13
N THR A 27 1.41 2.25 10.69
CA THR A 27 2.69 2.66 10.07
C THR A 27 2.52 3.48 8.79
N SER A 28 1.43 3.31 8.06
CA SER A 28 1.11 4.05 6.84
C SER A 28 -0.06 5.04 6.98
N TYR A 29 -0.42 5.42 8.20
CA TYR A 29 -1.53 6.33 8.50
C TYR A 29 -1.50 7.64 7.70
N LYS A 30 -0.32 8.22 7.48
CA LYS A 30 -0.15 9.45 6.69
C LYS A 30 -0.60 9.30 5.23
N SER A 31 -0.66 8.06 4.72
CA SER A 31 -1.11 7.76 3.35
C SER A 31 -2.58 7.36 3.26
N ARG A 32 -3.35 7.38 4.35
CA ARG A 32 -4.77 7.07 4.34
C ARG A 32 -5.57 7.98 3.42
N ILE A 33 -6.72 7.49 3.01
CA ILE A 33 -7.75 8.27 2.30
C ILE A 33 -9.02 8.17 3.13
N ASP A 34 -9.55 9.31 3.55
CA ASP A 34 -10.72 9.36 4.44
C ASP A 34 -12.03 9.09 3.68
N ASP A 35 -12.06 9.36 2.35
CA ASP A 35 -13.21 9.06 1.50
C ASP A 35 -13.38 7.53 1.33
N PRO A 36 -14.52 6.94 1.78
CA PRO A 36 -14.79 5.51 1.69
C PRO A 36 -14.66 4.94 0.28
N LYS A 37 -14.94 5.75 -0.75
CA LYS A 37 -14.78 5.35 -2.16
C LYS A 37 -13.37 4.90 -2.49
N TYR A 38 -12.36 5.55 -1.91
CA TYR A 38 -10.95 5.31 -2.21
C TYR A 38 -10.20 4.67 -1.03
N GLN A 39 -10.88 4.46 0.10
CA GLN A 39 -10.26 3.89 1.29
C GLN A 39 -9.66 2.52 0.99
N PHE A 40 -8.44 2.29 1.37
CA PHE A 40 -7.70 1.06 1.11
C PHE A 40 -7.03 0.53 2.36
N ALA A 41 -6.65 -0.74 2.33
CA ALA A 41 -5.91 -1.41 3.38
C ALA A 41 -4.56 -1.88 2.84
N GLY A 42 -3.50 -1.72 3.63
CA GLY A 42 -2.17 -2.07 3.17
C GLY A 42 -1.17 -2.35 4.29
N LYS A 43 0.01 -2.82 3.91
CA LYS A 43 1.10 -3.13 4.82
C LYS A 43 2.43 -2.70 4.21
N THR A 44 3.19 -1.97 5.01
CA THR A 44 4.57 -1.60 4.68
C THR A 44 5.52 -2.79 4.82
N GLY A 45 6.56 -2.79 4.01
CA GLY A 45 7.70 -3.67 4.15
C GLY A 45 9.00 -2.91 3.90
N THR A 46 10.09 -3.46 4.39
CA THR A 46 11.45 -2.99 4.12
C THR A 46 12.33 -4.20 3.85
N ALA A 47 12.97 -4.24 2.70
CA ALA A 47 13.91 -5.29 2.35
C ALA A 47 15.34 -4.77 2.50
N GLN A 48 16.09 -5.37 3.43
CA GLN A 48 17.47 -4.98 3.68
C GLN A 48 18.36 -5.32 2.49
N VAL A 49 19.15 -4.34 2.04
CA VAL A 49 20.12 -4.51 0.97
C VAL A 49 21.45 -5.02 1.50
N LYS A 50 21.86 -4.57 2.69
CA LYS A 50 23.07 -5.04 3.34
C LYS A 50 22.84 -5.36 4.82
N ARG A 51 23.76 -6.15 5.39
CA ARG A 51 23.79 -6.39 6.83
C ARG A 51 24.22 -5.11 7.57
N ILE A 52 23.35 -4.61 8.46
CA ILE A 52 23.62 -3.44 9.30
C ILE A 52 24.48 -3.88 10.48
N SER A 53 25.65 -3.26 10.67
CA SER A 53 26.51 -3.48 11.84
C SER A 53 25.91 -2.90 13.11
N LYS A 54 26.41 -3.34 14.29
CA LYS A 54 25.97 -2.76 15.59
C LYS A 54 26.21 -1.26 15.65
N ARG A 55 27.37 -0.81 15.18
CA ARG A 55 27.77 0.61 15.16
C ARG A 55 26.84 1.45 14.26
N GLU A 56 26.45 0.94 13.10
CA GLU A 56 25.51 1.64 12.21
C GLU A 56 24.11 1.76 12.81
N ARG A 57 23.66 0.77 13.61
CA ARG A 57 22.39 0.84 14.35
C ARG A 57 22.42 1.88 15.47
N GLU A 58 23.55 2.03 16.15
CA GLU A 58 23.73 3.01 17.22
C GLU A 58 23.79 4.45 16.69
N LEU A 59 24.22 4.65 15.44
CA LEU A 59 24.31 5.95 14.79
C LEU A 59 22.97 6.51 14.33
N ASP A 60 21.91 5.66 14.23
CA ASP A 60 20.54 6.02 13.78
C ASP A 60 20.53 6.98 12.57
N LEU A 61 21.27 6.59 11.52
CA LEU A 61 21.51 7.43 10.35
C LEU A 61 20.20 7.75 9.61
N GLU A 62 20.03 9.02 9.26
CA GLU A 62 18.99 9.42 8.32
C GLU A 62 19.25 8.85 6.92
N LEU A 63 18.18 8.69 6.11
CA LEU A 63 18.26 8.04 4.80
C LEU A 63 19.29 8.69 3.88
N GLU A 64 19.39 10.01 3.94
CA GLU A 64 20.30 10.83 3.12
C GLU A 64 21.76 10.59 3.46
N GLN A 65 22.07 10.19 4.69
CA GLN A 65 23.41 9.90 5.18
C GLN A 65 23.88 8.49 4.76
N ILE A 66 22.95 7.63 4.33
CA ILE A 66 23.25 6.28 3.85
C ILE A 66 23.56 6.37 2.35
N PRO A 67 24.70 5.83 1.86
CA PRO A 67 24.99 5.75 0.44
C PRO A 67 23.82 5.11 -0.33
N TYR A 68 23.42 5.66 -1.47
CA TYR A 68 22.23 5.22 -2.21
C TYR A 68 22.17 3.70 -2.40
N LYS A 69 23.29 3.08 -2.83
CA LYS A 69 23.39 1.63 -3.06
C LYS A 69 23.18 0.76 -1.83
N ASP A 70 23.32 1.33 -0.63
CA ASP A 70 23.22 0.63 0.64
C ASP A 70 21.86 0.85 1.32
N ARG A 71 21.01 1.72 0.77
CA ARG A 71 19.67 1.98 1.28
C ARG A 71 18.77 0.79 1.06
N ASP A 72 17.93 0.48 2.04
CA ASP A 72 16.95 -0.58 1.94
C ASP A 72 15.88 -0.31 0.88
N HIS A 73 15.30 -1.35 0.31
CA HIS A 73 14.17 -1.21 -0.58
C HIS A 73 12.88 -1.00 0.21
N ALA A 74 12.11 0.00 -0.18
CA ALA A 74 10.80 0.29 0.41
C ALA A 74 9.71 -0.51 -0.31
N LEU A 75 8.90 -1.25 0.45
CA LEU A 75 7.83 -2.07 -0.08
C LEU A 75 6.48 -1.66 0.51
N TYR A 76 5.44 -1.84 -0.30
CA TYR A 76 4.07 -1.70 0.14
C TYR A 76 3.15 -2.64 -0.64
N VAL A 77 2.32 -3.40 0.07
CA VAL A 77 1.26 -4.20 -0.52
C VAL A 77 -0.08 -3.68 -0.03
N ALA A 78 -1.07 -3.60 -0.91
CA ALA A 78 -2.36 -3.06 -0.55
C ALA A 78 -3.49 -3.60 -1.43
N TYR A 79 -4.71 -3.48 -0.94
CA TYR A 79 -5.93 -3.76 -1.71
C TYR A 79 -6.98 -2.68 -1.44
N GLY A 80 -7.83 -2.46 -2.42
CA GLY A 80 -8.88 -1.44 -2.33
C GLY A 80 -9.94 -1.50 -3.44
N PRO A 81 -11.07 -0.78 -3.27
CA PRO A 81 -11.51 -0.15 -2.03
C PRO A 81 -11.61 -1.16 -0.88
N TYR A 82 -11.53 -0.70 0.39
CA TYR A 82 -11.61 -1.63 1.54
C TYR A 82 -12.95 -2.36 1.60
N VAL A 83 -14.02 -1.60 1.42
CA VAL A 83 -15.36 -2.16 1.26
C VAL A 83 -15.53 -2.56 -0.21
N ASN A 84 -15.76 -3.84 -0.46
CA ASN A 84 -15.87 -4.42 -1.81
C ASN A 84 -14.56 -4.29 -2.64
N PRO A 85 -13.48 -4.99 -2.26
CA PRO A 85 -12.18 -4.89 -2.90
C PRO A 85 -12.22 -5.31 -4.38
N ARG A 86 -11.66 -4.47 -5.24
CA ARG A 86 -11.56 -4.72 -6.70
C ARG A 86 -10.13 -4.79 -7.20
N TYR A 87 -9.19 -4.22 -6.47
CA TYR A 87 -7.80 -4.10 -6.87
C TYR A 87 -6.86 -4.50 -5.75
N ALA A 88 -5.78 -5.13 -6.10
CA ALA A 88 -4.61 -5.32 -5.26
C ALA A 88 -3.38 -4.76 -5.99
N LEU A 89 -2.44 -4.22 -5.23
CA LEU A 89 -1.18 -3.71 -5.77
C LEU A 89 0.00 -4.08 -4.88
N SER A 90 1.16 -4.16 -5.49
CA SER A 90 2.45 -4.26 -4.82
C SER A 90 3.36 -3.18 -5.38
N ILE A 91 4.04 -2.46 -4.51
CA ILE A 91 4.95 -1.37 -4.86
C ILE A 91 6.30 -1.68 -4.26
N ILE A 92 7.33 -1.57 -5.08
CA ILE A 92 8.72 -1.63 -4.67
C ILE A 92 9.38 -0.33 -5.13
N VAL A 93 10.02 0.36 -4.20
CA VAL A 93 10.87 1.52 -4.49
C VAL A 93 12.29 1.13 -4.12
N GLU A 94 13.10 0.84 -5.12
CA GLU A 94 14.49 0.46 -4.92
C GLU A 94 15.24 1.58 -4.20
N HIS A 95 15.97 1.19 -3.15
CA HIS A 95 16.74 2.12 -2.30
C HIS A 95 15.92 3.25 -1.69
N GLY A 96 14.58 3.07 -1.58
CA GLY A 96 13.65 4.07 -1.05
C GLY A 96 13.60 4.16 0.48
N GLY A 97 14.30 3.29 1.19
CA GLY A 97 14.42 3.26 2.65
C GLY A 97 13.14 2.76 3.31
N SER A 98 12.14 3.63 3.51
CA SER A 98 10.95 3.32 4.30
C SER A 98 9.70 3.10 3.44
N GLY A 99 9.02 1.97 3.60
CA GLY A 99 7.77 1.67 2.93
C GLY A 99 6.66 2.70 3.20
N SER A 100 6.61 3.26 4.41
CA SER A 100 5.63 4.29 4.77
C SER A 100 5.92 5.66 4.16
N LYS A 101 7.20 6.00 3.97
CA LYS A 101 7.62 7.30 3.40
C LYS A 101 7.67 7.27 1.87
N ALA A 102 8.16 6.20 1.26
CA ALA A 102 8.38 6.11 -0.18
C ALA A 102 7.26 5.36 -0.93
N ALA A 103 6.83 4.19 -0.49
CA ALA A 103 5.92 3.33 -1.25
C ALA A 103 4.42 3.59 -0.96
N ALA A 104 4.02 3.79 0.30
CA ALA A 104 2.62 4.00 0.66
C ALA A 104 1.99 5.28 0.03
N PRO A 105 2.70 6.42 -0.11
CA PRO A 105 2.14 7.58 -0.82
C PRO A 105 1.86 7.33 -2.30
N ILE A 106 2.62 6.44 -2.93
CA ILE A 106 2.39 6.02 -4.32
C ILE A 106 1.09 5.21 -4.40
N ALA A 107 0.88 4.27 -3.47
CA ALA A 107 -0.36 3.50 -3.38
C ALA A 107 -1.59 4.41 -3.25
N LYS A 108 -1.52 5.44 -2.40
CA LYS A 108 -2.58 6.45 -2.23
C LYS A 108 -2.97 7.10 -3.55
N LYS A 109 -1.98 7.53 -4.36
CA LYS A 109 -2.21 8.14 -5.67
C LYS A 109 -2.80 7.15 -6.67
N LEU A 110 -2.24 5.93 -6.71
CA LEU A 110 -2.68 4.89 -7.64
C LEU A 110 -4.12 4.45 -7.39
N PHE A 111 -4.55 4.25 -6.13
CA PHE A 111 -5.94 3.86 -5.84
C PHE A 111 -6.94 4.91 -6.32
N LYS A 112 -6.68 6.20 -6.11
CA LYS A 112 -7.53 7.27 -6.65
C LYS A 112 -7.64 7.18 -8.18
N LEU A 113 -6.50 7.13 -8.87
CA LEU A 113 -6.46 7.09 -10.33
C LEU A 113 -7.15 5.85 -10.91
N ILE A 114 -6.89 4.65 -10.34
CA ILE A 114 -7.43 3.39 -10.84
C ILE A 114 -8.94 3.34 -10.65
N ILE A 115 -9.44 3.74 -9.50
CA ILE A 115 -10.88 3.73 -9.18
C ILE A 115 -11.62 4.73 -10.07
N ASP A 116 -11.12 5.96 -10.23
CA ASP A 116 -11.76 6.96 -11.09
C ASP A 116 -11.75 6.53 -12.56
N ARG A 117 -10.63 5.98 -13.04
CA ARG A 117 -10.53 5.47 -14.41
C ARG A 117 -11.50 4.31 -14.67
N HIS A 118 -11.70 3.44 -13.69
CA HIS A 118 -12.66 2.35 -13.80
C HIS A 118 -14.10 2.86 -13.86
N ASP A 119 -14.43 3.82 -13.00
CA ASP A 119 -15.77 4.42 -12.97
C ASP A 119 -16.10 5.17 -14.26
N LEU A 120 -15.13 5.88 -14.85
CA LEU A 120 -15.28 6.52 -16.17
C LEU A 120 -15.57 5.50 -17.28
N ARG A 121 -14.82 4.40 -17.33
CA ARG A 121 -15.06 3.33 -18.31
C ARG A 121 -16.45 2.71 -18.17
N ASN A 122 -16.89 2.45 -16.95
CA ASN A 122 -18.22 1.89 -16.72
C ASN A 122 -19.34 2.84 -17.16
N LYS A 123 -19.17 4.16 -16.96
CA LYS A 123 -20.14 5.16 -17.45
C LYS A 123 -20.21 5.18 -18.97
N GLN A 124 -19.08 5.14 -19.68
CA GLN A 124 -19.02 5.07 -21.14
C GLN A 124 -19.68 3.81 -21.67
N SER A 125 -19.34 2.64 -21.15
CA SER A 125 -19.95 1.37 -21.55
C SER A 125 -21.45 1.31 -21.31
N ASN A 126 -21.95 1.90 -20.24
CA ASN A 126 -23.40 1.98 -19.99
C ASN A 126 -24.10 2.94 -20.96
N PHE A 127 -23.48 4.06 -21.30
CA PHE A 127 -24.03 5.02 -22.27
C PHE A 127 -24.14 4.38 -23.66
N GLU A 128 -23.11 3.67 -24.12
CA GLU A 128 -23.13 2.95 -25.42
C GLU A 128 -24.21 1.87 -25.49
N ARG A 129 -24.55 1.21 -24.37
CA ARG A 129 -25.60 0.20 -24.31
C ARG A 129 -27.03 0.78 -24.37
N ILE A 130 -27.21 2.04 -23.99
CA ILE A 130 -28.53 2.70 -23.97
C ILE A 130 -28.82 3.37 -25.30
N THR A 131 -27.79 3.65 -26.09
CA THR A 131 -27.88 4.34 -27.37
C THR A 131 -27.96 3.41 -28.58
N VAL A 132 -28.00 2.09 -28.38
CA VAL A 132 -28.27 1.05 -29.39
C VAL A 132 -29.66 0.48 -29.19
#